data_14d147e834e97f88f0b3d2b584837593
#
_entry.id   14d147e834e97f88f0b3d2b584837593
#
_cell.length_a   1.000
_cell.length_b   1.000
_cell.length_c   1.000
_cell.angle_alpha   90.00
_cell.angle_beta   90.00
_cell.angle_gamma   90.00
#
_symmetry.space_group_name_H-M   'P 1'
#
loop_
_entity.id
_entity.type
_entity.pdbx_description
1 polymer ?
#
loop_
_entity_poly.entity_id
_entity_poly.type
_entity_poly.pdbx_seq_one_letter_code
_entity_poly.pdbx_strand_id
1 'polypeptide(L)'
;MSEFQIEEPKRSDAIEKAAAQSVPASGQEPASFIKQLKGFWVTFSTMFKKPLTIEYPEVKPETAPRFHGRHQLNRYEDGLEKCIGCELCAWACPADAIYVEGENNTEDGRLSPGERHAKVYQINYLRCIFCGLCIEACPTQIGRAHV
;
A
#
# COMPACT_ATOMS: atom_id res chain seq x y z
N MET A 1 17.98 43.40 -16.85
CA MET A 1 17.38 42.56 -15.79
C MET A 1 15.89 42.86 -15.82
N SER A 2 15.12 42.06 -16.55
CA SER A 2 13.66 42.20 -16.69
C SER A 2 12.98 41.39 -15.61
N GLU A 3 12.29 42.06 -14.73
CA GLU A 3 11.47 41.52 -13.66
C GLU A 3 10.33 40.69 -14.27
N PHE A 4 10.40 39.38 -14.10
CA PHE A 4 9.33 38.45 -14.48
C PHE A 4 8.27 38.48 -13.37
N GLN A 5 7.24 39.32 -13.54
CA GLN A 5 6.09 39.35 -12.64
C GLN A 5 5.20 38.16 -12.95
N ILE A 6 5.19 37.19 -12.04
CA ILE A 6 4.22 36.10 -12.05
C ILE A 6 2.91 36.67 -11.47
N GLU A 7 1.94 36.97 -12.36
CA GLU A 7 0.58 37.28 -11.94
C GLU A 7 -0.07 35.98 -11.44
N GLU A 8 -0.18 35.85 -10.12
CA GLU A 8 -0.95 34.75 -9.52
C GLU A 8 -2.43 34.93 -9.90
N PRO A 9 -3.07 33.94 -10.57
CA PRO A 9 -4.50 33.99 -10.81
C PRO A 9 -5.22 34.03 -9.46
N LYS A 10 -6.03 35.04 -9.26
CA LYS A 10 -6.79 35.25 -8.02
C LYS A 10 -7.60 33.99 -7.70
N ARG A 11 -7.11 33.22 -6.75
CA ARG A 11 -7.73 31.98 -6.24
C ARG A 11 -9.15 32.23 -5.71
N SER A 12 -9.43 33.46 -5.32
CA SER A 12 -10.75 33.94 -4.93
C SER A 12 -11.82 33.81 -6.00
N ASP A 13 -11.48 34.14 -7.27
CA ASP A 13 -12.46 34.16 -8.34
C ASP A 13 -12.86 32.74 -8.79
N ALA A 14 -11.94 31.76 -8.66
CA ALA A 14 -12.23 30.36 -8.94
C ALA A 14 -13.13 29.73 -7.85
N ILE A 15 -12.90 30.11 -6.59
CA ILE A 15 -13.71 29.64 -5.44
C ILE A 15 -15.11 30.26 -5.51
N GLU A 16 -15.21 31.52 -5.89
CA GLU A 16 -16.50 32.22 -6.01
C GLU A 16 -17.34 31.69 -7.18
N LYS A 17 -16.69 31.36 -8.32
CA LYS A 17 -17.36 30.66 -9.43
C LYS A 17 -17.76 29.23 -9.09
N ALA A 18 -16.97 28.52 -8.30
CA ALA A 18 -17.33 27.18 -7.82
C ALA A 18 -18.47 27.22 -6.80
N ALA A 19 -18.52 28.25 -5.95
CA ALA A 19 -19.63 28.46 -5.01
C ALA A 19 -20.93 28.92 -5.70
N ALA A 20 -20.83 29.66 -6.81
CA ALA A 20 -21.99 30.08 -7.59
C ALA A 20 -22.61 28.92 -8.42
N GLN A 21 -21.87 27.83 -8.61
CA GLN A 21 -22.39 26.55 -9.11
C GLN A 21 -22.85 25.67 -7.95
N SER A 22 -23.51 26.28 -6.94
CA SER A 22 -24.24 25.52 -5.94
C SER A 22 -25.19 24.58 -6.70
N VAL A 23 -24.98 23.29 -6.53
CA VAL A 23 -25.91 22.23 -6.92
C VAL A 23 -27.31 22.74 -6.56
N PRO A 24 -28.24 22.85 -7.52
CA PRO A 24 -29.59 23.28 -7.20
C PRO A 24 -30.04 22.37 -6.08
N ALA A 25 -30.39 22.93 -4.94
CA ALA A 25 -31.00 22.20 -3.86
C ALA A 25 -32.09 21.40 -4.53
N SER A 26 -31.90 20.09 -4.64
CA SER A 26 -32.84 19.17 -5.27
C SER A 26 -34.15 19.47 -4.54
N GLY A 27 -35.02 20.25 -5.18
CA GLY A 27 -36.33 20.44 -4.65
C GLY A 27 -36.84 19.07 -4.34
N GLN A 28 -37.12 18.79 -3.07
CA GLN A 28 -37.69 17.52 -2.65
C GLN A 28 -39.08 17.46 -3.29
N GLU A 29 -39.03 17.08 -4.58
CA GLU A 29 -40.25 16.63 -5.22
C GLU A 29 -40.79 15.50 -4.34
N PRO A 30 -42.07 15.57 -3.94
CA PRO A 30 -42.66 14.52 -3.12
C PRO A 30 -42.37 13.21 -3.80
N ALA A 31 -41.61 12.34 -3.09
CA ALA A 31 -41.09 11.10 -3.65
C ALA A 31 -42.29 10.32 -4.21
N SER A 32 -42.45 10.34 -5.51
CA SER A 32 -43.55 9.64 -6.16
C SER A 32 -43.43 8.18 -5.76
N PHE A 33 -44.49 7.59 -5.24
CA PHE A 33 -44.58 6.21 -4.83
C PHE A 33 -43.99 5.25 -5.90
N ILE A 34 -44.13 5.62 -7.16
CA ILE A 34 -43.55 4.92 -8.32
C ILE A 34 -42.01 4.95 -8.30
N LYS A 35 -41.39 6.06 -7.87
CA LYS A 35 -39.92 6.15 -7.76
C LYS A 35 -39.39 5.24 -6.66
N GLN A 36 -40.10 5.12 -5.55
CA GLN A 36 -39.77 4.19 -4.46
C GLN A 36 -39.90 2.74 -4.90
N LEU A 37 -40.98 2.37 -5.59
CA LEU A 37 -41.16 1.03 -6.14
C LEU A 37 -40.06 0.63 -7.14
N LYS A 38 -39.59 1.58 -7.97
CA LYS A 38 -38.42 1.33 -8.84
C LYS A 38 -37.16 1.02 -8.04
N GLY A 39 -36.93 1.69 -6.91
CA GLY A 39 -35.81 1.39 -6.02
C GLY A 39 -35.87 -0.03 -5.47
N PHE A 40 -37.03 -0.45 -4.99
CA PHE A 40 -37.23 -1.83 -4.53
C PHE A 40 -37.03 -2.86 -5.65
N TRP A 41 -37.48 -2.55 -6.86
CA TRP A 41 -37.28 -3.42 -8.01
C TRP A 41 -35.81 -3.65 -8.35
N VAL A 42 -35.00 -2.59 -8.25
CA VAL A 42 -33.55 -2.69 -8.47
C VAL A 42 -32.90 -3.61 -7.44
N THR A 43 -33.19 -3.42 -6.14
CA THR A 43 -32.64 -4.26 -5.08
C THR A 43 -33.14 -5.71 -5.19
N PHE A 44 -34.41 -5.91 -5.49
CA PHE A 44 -34.98 -7.23 -5.72
C PHE A 44 -34.31 -7.96 -6.89
N SER A 45 -34.07 -7.27 -8.01
CA SER A 45 -33.41 -7.86 -9.17
C SER A 45 -31.95 -8.23 -8.91
N THR A 46 -31.27 -7.56 -7.95
CA THR A 46 -29.88 -7.91 -7.60
C THR A 46 -29.76 -9.22 -6.83
N MET A 47 -30.84 -9.67 -6.16
CA MET A 47 -30.85 -10.95 -5.44
C MET A 47 -30.70 -12.16 -6.38
N PHE A 48 -31.11 -12.01 -7.64
CA PHE A 48 -31.01 -13.07 -8.65
C PHE A 48 -29.74 -12.99 -9.50
N LYS A 49 -28.84 -12.02 -9.23
CA LYS A 49 -27.56 -11.94 -9.92
C LYS A 49 -26.60 -12.97 -9.35
N LYS A 50 -25.79 -13.56 -10.24
CA LYS A 50 -24.72 -14.47 -9.83
C LYS A 50 -23.76 -13.73 -8.86
N PRO A 51 -23.44 -14.33 -7.70
CA PRO A 51 -22.49 -13.74 -6.75
C PRO A 51 -21.10 -13.62 -7.39
N LEU A 52 -20.43 -12.49 -7.16
CA LEU A 52 -19.04 -12.23 -7.59
C LEU A 52 -18.03 -12.60 -6.49
N THR A 53 -18.51 -13.05 -5.35
CA THR A 53 -17.69 -13.44 -4.21
C THR A 53 -16.94 -14.73 -4.48
N ILE A 54 -15.70 -14.80 -3.98
CA ILE A 54 -14.86 -15.99 -4.04
C ILE A 54 -14.91 -16.66 -2.68
N GLU A 55 -15.10 -17.96 -2.64
CA GLU A 55 -15.17 -18.75 -1.42
C GLU A 55 -13.74 -18.98 -0.87
N TYR A 56 -13.23 -18.01 -0.15
CA TYR A 56 -11.99 -18.17 0.60
C TYR A 56 -12.26 -18.93 1.90
N PRO A 57 -11.46 -19.93 2.31
CA PRO A 57 -10.12 -20.29 1.82
C PRO A 57 -10.09 -21.39 0.73
N GLU A 58 -11.23 -21.95 0.32
CA GLU A 58 -11.30 -23.07 -0.63
C GLU A 58 -10.73 -22.64 -2.00
N VAL A 59 -11.12 -21.45 -2.44
CA VAL A 59 -10.59 -20.84 -3.67
C VAL A 59 -9.78 -19.60 -3.31
N LYS A 60 -8.46 -19.68 -3.49
CA LYS A 60 -7.58 -18.52 -3.29
C LYS A 60 -7.58 -17.65 -4.55
N PRO A 61 -7.75 -16.31 -4.42
CA PRO A 61 -7.61 -15.40 -5.54
C PRO A 61 -6.16 -15.39 -6.04
N GLU A 62 -5.97 -15.28 -7.34
CA GLU A 62 -4.64 -15.09 -7.92
C GLU A 62 -4.08 -13.74 -7.50
N THR A 63 -2.84 -13.73 -7.02
CA THR A 63 -2.17 -12.49 -6.61
C THR A 63 -1.77 -11.68 -7.83
N ALA A 64 -1.99 -10.36 -7.79
CA ALA A 64 -1.55 -9.48 -8.85
C ALA A 64 -0.01 -9.53 -9.02
N PRO A 65 0.55 -9.38 -10.25
CA PRO A 65 1.98 -9.47 -10.52
C PRO A 65 2.84 -8.48 -9.70
N ARG A 66 2.26 -7.36 -9.32
CA ARG A 66 2.89 -6.32 -8.50
C ARG A 66 2.31 -6.23 -7.10
N PHE A 67 1.80 -7.34 -6.57
CA PHE A 67 1.27 -7.38 -5.22
C PHE A 67 2.38 -7.21 -4.20
N HIS A 68 2.20 -6.28 -3.26
CA HIS A 68 3.11 -6.04 -2.15
C HIS A 68 2.55 -6.68 -0.88
N GLY A 69 2.90 -7.93 -0.67
CA GLY A 69 2.51 -8.66 0.53
C GLY A 69 3.36 -8.32 1.75
N ARG A 70 3.10 -9.05 2.84
CA ARG A 70 3.86 -8.95 4.08
C ARG A 70 5.34 -9.28 3.82
N HIS A 71 6.25 -8.54 4.45
CA HIS A 71 7.68 -8.79 4.38
C HIS A 71 8.03 -10.12 5.04
N GLN A 72 8.92 -10.86 4.39
CA GLN A 72 9.48 -12.10 4.89
C GLN A 72 10.98 -12.12 4.62
N LEU A 73 11.76 -12.43 5.65
CA LEU A 73 13.19 -12.66 5.52
C LEU A 73 13.40 -14.09 5.00
N ASN A 74 13.83 -14.20 3.74
CA ASN A 74 14.11 -15.48 3.13
C ASN A 74 15.49 -15.97 3.55
N ARG A 75 15.64 -17.30 3.55
CA ARG A 75 16.92 -17.98 3.78
C ARG A 75 17.39 -18.65 2.49
N TYR A 76 18.68 -18.92 2.42
CA TYR A 76 19.25 -19.78 1.41
C TYR A 76 18.89 -21.26 1.67
N GLU A 77 19.13 -22.12 0.70
CA GLU A 77 18.90 -23.56 0.84
C GLU A 77 19.78 -24.18 1.94
N ASP A 78 20.95 -23.60 2.19
CA ASP A 78 21.88 -23.95 3.28
C ASP A 78 21.39 -23.55 4.68
N GLY A 79 20.22 -22.88 4.76
CA GLY A 79 19.65 -22.37 6.01
C GLY A 79 20.21 -21.02 6.47
N LEU A 80 21.23 -20.48 5.80
CA LEU A 80 21.80 -19.16 6.09
C LEU A 80 20.80 -18.03 5.76
N GLU A 81 20.84 -16.98 6.54
CA GLU A 81 19.99 -15.81 6.31
C GLU A 81 20.48 -14.97 5.14
N LYS A 82 19.59 -14.57 4.26
CA LYS A 82 19.94 -13.66 3.14
C LYS A 82 20.26 -12.25 3.61
N CYS A 83 19.74 -11.87 4.78
CA CYS A 83 19.96 -10.55 5.34
C CYS A 83 21.37 -10.40 5.91
N ILE A 84 22.09 -9.39 5.43
CA ILE A 84 23.44 -9.03 5.86
C ILE A 84 23.47 -7.83 6.83
N GLY A 85 22.31 -7.33 7.26
CA GLY A 85 22.23 -6.20 8.19
C GLY A 85 22.83 -4.89 7.64
N CYS A 86 22.67 -4.63 6.34
CA CYS A 86 23.24 -3.44 5.69
C CYS A 86 22.46 -2.14 5.91
N GLU A 87 21.29 -2.20 6.52
CA GLU A 87 20.42 -1.05 6.88
C GLU A 87 19.83 -0.26 5.69
N LEU A 88 20.15 -0.61 4.44
CA LEU A 88 19.65 0.10 3.25
C LEU A 88 18.13 0.13 3.16
N CYS A 89 17.44 -0.91 3.63
CA CYS A 89 15.99 -0.96 3.68
C CYS A 89 15.39 0.06 4.65
N ALA A 90 16.06 0.34 5.77
CA ALA A 90 15.66 1.38 6.71
C ALA A 90 15.81 2.77 6.09
N TRP A 91 16.93 3.01 5.41
CA TRP A 91 17.18 4.27 4.69
C TRP A 91 16.19 4.53 3.55
N ALA A 92 15.79 3.48 2.83
CA ALA A 92 14.84 3.58 1.73
C ALA A 92 13.38 3.71 2.19
N CYS A 93 13.09 3.55 3.47
CA CYS A 93 11.74 3.55 3.99
C CYS A 93 11.20 4.98 4.15
N PRO A 94 10.20 5.42 3.36
CA PRO A 94 9.66 6.78 3.47
C PRO A 94 8.83 7.01 4.74
N ALA A 95 8.39 5.92 5.39
CA ALA A 95 7.56 5.96 6.60
C ALA A 95 8.36 5.72 7.88
N ASP A 96 9.69 5.58 7.79
CA ASP A 96 10.57 5.27 8.92
C ASP A 96 10.02 4.11 9.79
N ALA A 97 9.64 3.04 9.10
CA ALA A 97 8.96 1.89 9.70
C ALA A 97 9.91 0.72 10.01
N ILE A 98 11.17 0.78 9.56
CA ILE A 98 12.12 -0.33 9.63
C ILE A 98 13.28 0.04 10.54
N TYR A 99 13.55 -0.83 11.50
CA TYR A 99 14.70 -0.75 12.37
C TYR A 99 15.58 -1.98 12.17
N VAL A 100 16.87 -1.76 11.89
CA VAL A 100 17.86 -2.82 11.64
C VAL A 100 19.12 -2.51 12.40
N GLU A 101 19.65 -3.51 13.10
CA GLU A 101 20.98 -3.50 13.69
C GLU A 101 21.79 -4.64 13.09
N GLY A 102 22.93 -4.33 12.48
CA GLY A 102 23.86 -5.31 11.97
C GLY A 102 24.94 -5.69 12.99
N GLU A 103 25.29 -6.96 13.06
CA GLU A 103 26.40 -7.49 13.84
C GLU A 103 27.35 -8.30 12.98
N ASN A 104 28.63 -8.39 13.34
CA ASN A 104 29.58 -9.20 12.61
C ASN A 104 29.34 -10.69 12.86
N ASN A 105 29.49 -11.50 11.82
CA ASN A 105 29.46 -12.94 11.96
C ASN A 105 30.70 -13.41 12.74
N THR A 106 30.48 -14.35 13.65
CA THR A 106 31.56 -15.08 14.32
C THR A 106 31.87 -16.35 13.54
N GLU A 107 33.13 -16.82 13.58
CA GLU A 107 33.53 -18.03 12.87
C GLU A 107 32.80 -19.28 13.36
N ASP A 108 32.48 -19.32 14.67
CA ASP A 108 31.79 -20.43 15.33
C ASP A 108 30.26 -20.46 15.11
N GLY A 109 29.67 -19.38 14.62
CA GLY A 109 28.21 -19.24 14.48
C GLY A 109 27.81 -18.36 13.28
N ARG A 110 28.19 -18.76 12.09
CA ARG A 110 27.87 -18.01 10.89
C ARG A 110 26.40 -18.08 10.56
N LEU A 111 25.72 -16.91 10.59
CA LEU A 111 24.29 -16.79 10.34
C LEU A 111 23.97 -16.35 8.89
N SER A 112 24.89 -15.58 8.26
CA SER A 112 24.74 -15.12 6.88
C SER A 112 25.98 -15.46 6.06
N PRO A 113 25.92 -15.49 4.72
CA PRO A 113 27.08 -15.74 3.87
C PRO A 113 28.08 -14.57 3.85
N GLY A 114 27.68 -13.38 4.30
CA GLY A 114 28.54 -12.21 4.39
C GLY A 114 29.35 -12.12 5.67
N GLU A 115 30.05 -11.01 5.87
CA GLU A 115 30.78 -10.73 7.10
C GLU A 115 29.88 -10.27 8.24
N ARG A 116 28.65 -9.83 7.91
CA ARG A 116 27.66 -9.30 8.84
C ARG A 116 26.33 -10.00 8.68
N HIS A 117 25.55 -10.02 9.73
CA HIS A 117 24.16 -10.46 9.76
C HIS A 117 23.26 -9.43 10.46
N ALA A 118 21.96 -9.55 10.31
CA ALA A 118 21.04 -8.70 11.05
C ALA A 118 20.80 -9.29 12.46
N LYS A 119 21.36 -8.64 13.49
CA LYS A 119 21.09 -8.97 14.88
C LYS A 119 19.65 -8.67 15.27
N VAL A 120 19.18 -7.49 14.87
CA VAL A 120 17.80 -7.04 15.08
C VAL A 120 17.23 -6.61 13.75
N TYR A 121 16.05 -7.10 13.45
CA TYR A 121 15.27 -6.67 12.29
C TYR A 121 13.80 -6.54 12.69
N GLN A 122 13.29 -5.32 12.68
CA GLN A 122 11.93 -5.02 13.08
C GLN A 122 11.24 -4.12 12.07
N ILE A 123 9.97 -4.42 11.81
CA ILE A 123 9.10 -3.57 10.99
C ILE A 123 7.89 -3.17 11.81
N ASN A 124 7.68 -1.87 11.94
CA ASN A 124 6.46 -1.34 12.51
C ASN A 124 5.35 -1.31 11.46
N TYR A 125 4.50 -2.33 11.46
CA TYR A 125 3.41 -2.45 10.50
C TYR A 125 2.31 -1.40 10.64
N LEU A 126 2.25 -0.68 11.76
CA LEU A 126 1.34 0.46 11.91
C LEU A 126 1.82 1.71 11.16
N ARG A 127 3.14 1.78 10.87
CA ARG A 127 3.73 2.85 10.04
C ARG A 127 3.92 2.42 8.60
N CYS A 128 4.12 1.13 8.35
CA CYS A 128 4.42 0.60 7.02
C CYS A 128 3.25 0.81 6.06
N ILE A 129 3.52 1.44 4.92
CA ILE A 129 2.56 1.68 3.84
C ILE A 129 2.61 0.64 2.72
N PHE A 130 3.38 -0.43 2.89
CA PHE A 130 3.54 -1.52 1.92
C PHE A 130 4.00 -1.07 0.52
N CYS A 131 4.79 0.00 0.39
CA CYS A 131 5.25 0.55 -0.88
C CYS A 131 6.25 -0.33 -1.64
N GLY A 132 6.99 -1.21 -0.93
CA GLY A 132 7.98 -2.12 -1.54
C GLY A 132 9.37 -1.53 -1.79
N LEU A 133 9.61 -0.25 -1.54
CA LEU A 133 10.92 0.41 -1.78
C LEU A 133 12.07 -0.25 -1.01
N CYS A 134 11.80 -0.76 0.18
CA CYS A 134 12.78 -1.50 0.97
C CYS A 134 13.26 -2.80 0.30
N ILE A 135 12.41 -3.43 -0.51
CA ILE A 135 12.72 -4.65 -1.24
C ILE A 135 13.59 -4.32 -2.46
N GLU A 136 13.29 -3.21 -3.13
CA GLU A 136 14.06 -2.72 -4.28
C GLU A 136 15.47 -2.26 -3.86
N ALA A 137 15.58 -1.64 -2.67
CA ALA A 137 16.86 -1.21 -2.12
C ALA A 137 17.71 -2.36 -1.57
N CYS A 138 17.17 -3.56 -1.41
CA CYS A 138 17.88 -4.69 -0.80
C CYS A 138 18.84 -5.36 -1.77
N PRO A 139 20.17 -5.38 -1.52
CA PRO A 139 21.16 -5.98 -2.40
C PRO A 139 21.07 -7.51 -2.46
N THR A 140 20.59 -8.14 -1.39
CA THR A 140 20.48 -9.59 -1.28
C THR A 140 19.10 -10.13 -1.61
N GLN A 141 18.17 -9.25 -1.98
CA GLN A 141 16.80 -9.61 -2.33
C GLN A 141 16.16 -10.54 -1.32
N ILE A 142 16.13 -10.12 -0.04
CA ILE A 142 15.55 -10.92 1.04
C ILE A 142 14.09 -11.34 0.81
N GLY A 143 13.45 -10.71 -0.16
CA GLY A 143 12.15 -11.15 -0.66
C GLY A 143 10.95 -10.60 0.11
N ARG A 144 9.79 -11.01 -0.36
CA ARG A 144 8.48 -10.70 0.22
C ARG A 144 7.71 -12.01 0.37
N ALA A 145 6.79 -12.07 1.31
CA ALA A 145 5.87 -13.18 1.38
C ALA A 145 5.03 -13.22 0.10
N HIS A 146 5.05 -14.35 -0.57
CA HIS A 146 4.05 -14.71 -1.54
C HIS A 146 2.92 -15.38 -0.76
N VAL A 147 1.72 -14.88 -0.96
CA VAL A 147 0.51 -15.47 -0.38
C VAL A 147 0.06 -16.63 -1.25
#